data_9162fd0d66a863e0942d22f995e291ba
#
_entry.id   9162fd0d66a863e0942d22f995e291ba
#
_cell.length_a   1.000
_cell.length_b   1.000
_cell.length_c   1.000
_cell.angle_alpha   90.00
_cell.angle_beta   90.00
_cell.angle_gamma   90.00
#
_symmetry.space_group_name_H-M   'P 1'
#
loop_
_entity.id
_entity.type
_entity.pdbx_description
1 polymer ?
#
loop_
_entity_poly.entity_id
_entity_poly.type
_entity_poly.pdbx_seq_one_letter_code
_entity_poly.pdbx_strand_id
1 'polypeptide(L)'
;METTTMRHLRLAAESGDAAAQFNLGVLFDSREDDNGYAIEGNRTQAIKWLLAAAEQGLPRAQSRLAELYAGSPNASGNLVNACAWFLLATKSSRGIHRHQARSEYERISTWLTPAQIIKAKRQAGLWRAQSRHQTPQPGEGKAQ
;
A
#
# COMPACT_ATOMS: atom_id res chain seq x y z
N MET A 1 3.93 6.86 -25.57
CA MET A 1 2.55 7.16 -25.94
C MET A 1 1.59 6.35 -25.06
N GLU A 2 0.62 6.99 -24.46
CA GLU A 2 -0.33 6.32 -23.58
C GLU A 2 -1.35 5.52 -24.40
N THR A 3 -1.52 4.24 -24.07
CA THR A 3 -2.52 3.41 -24.73
C THR A 3 -3.92 3.78 -24.25
N THR A 4 -4.96 3.35 -24.98
CA THR A 4 -6.36 3.55 -24.57
C THR A 4 -6.63 2.88 -23.22
N THR A 5 -6.10 1.68 -23.01
CA THR A 5 -6.22 0.94 -21.74
C THR A 5 -5.58 1.72 -20.60
N MET A 6 -4.38 2.25 -20.81
CA MET A 6 -3.68 3.07 -19.81
C MET A 6 -4.46 4.32 -19.46
N ARG A 7 -5.07 4.96 -20.47
CA ARG A 7 -5.88 6.16 -20.25
C ARG A 7 -7.10 5.85 -19.40
N HIS A 8 -7.82 4.78 -19.69
CA HIS A 8 -8.99 4.37 -18.92
C HIS A 8 -8.59 4.05 -17.48
N LEU A 9 -7.48 3.32 -17.30
CA LEU A 9 -6.98 2.99 -15.98
C LEU A 9 -6.61 4.25 -15.19
N ARG A 10 -5.91 5.18 -15.83
CA ARG A 10 -5.52 6.44 -15.18
C ARG A 10 -6.73 7.27 -14.78
N LEU A 11 -7.73 7.38 -15.66
CA LEU A 11 -8.95 8.13 -15.36
C LEU A 11 -9.73 7.51 -14.21
N ALA A 12 -9.84 6.18 -14.18
CA ALA A 12 -10.48 5.48 -13.07
C ALA A 12 -9.72 5.70 -11.75
N ALA A 13 -8.40 5.63 -11.79
CA ALA A 13 -7.56 5.88 -10.62
C ALA A 13 -7.70 7.31 -10.11
N GLU A 14 -7.71 8.29 -11.01
CA GLU A 14 -7.89 9.70 -10.68
C GLU A 14 -9.28 9.98 -10.09
N SER A 15 -10.27 9.20 -10.48
CA SER A 15 -11.63 9.33 -9.93
C SER A 15 -11.80 8.62 -8.57
N GLY A 16 -10.77 7.96 -8.07
CA GLY A 16 -10.78 7.38 -6.74
C GLY A 16 -10.97 5.87 -6.64
N ASP A 17 -11.00 5.16 -7.77
CA ASP A 17 -11.15 3.71 -7.78
C ASP A 17 -9.89 3.04 -7.23
N ALA A 18 -10.00 2.41 -6.06
CA ALA A 18 -8.86 1.78 -5.38
C ALA A 18 -8.22 0.65 -6.20
N ALA A 19 -9.03 -0.16 -6.86
CA ALA A 19 -8.50 -1.25 -7.70
C ALA A 19 -7.72 -0.69 -8.89
N ALA A 20 -8.22 0.39 -9.51
CA ALA A 20 -7.50 1.05 -10.61
C ALA A 20 -6.21 1.68 -10.12
N GLN A 21 -6.23 2.32 -8.96
CA GLN A 21 -5.03 2.88 -8.33
C GLN A 21 -3.98 1.80 -8.06
N PHE A 22 -4.41 0.67 -7.52
CA PHE A 22 -3.52 -0.48 -7.29
C PHE A 22 -2.91 -0.96 -8.61
N ASN A 23 -3.74 -1.20 -9.62
CA ASN A 23 -3.28 -1.69 -10.91
C ASN A 23 -2.30 -0.71 -11.58
N LEU A 24 -2.59 0.58 -11.48
CA LEU A 24 -1.70 1.61 -12.01
C LEU A 24 -0.39 1.65 -11.25
N GLY A 25 -0.43 1.53 -9.93
CA GLY A 25 0.76 1.46 -9.10
C GLY A 25 1.65 0.28 -9.43
N VAL A 26 1.06 -0.91 -9.59
CA VAL A 26 1.81 -2.12 -9.99
C VAL A 26 2.44 -1.94 -11.36
N LEU A 27 1.72 -1.29 -12.27
CA LEU A 27 2.22 -1.05 -13.62
C LEU A 27 3.48 -0.16 -13.60
N PHE A 28 3.47 0.90 -12.81
CA PHE A 28 4.64 1.76 -12.65
C PHE A 28 5.79 1.04 -11.95
N ASP A 29 5.50 0.20 -10.96
CA ASP A 29 6.50 -0.58 -10.25
C ASP A 29 7.17 -1.61 -11.17
N SER A 30 6.42 -2.15 -12.13
CA SER A 30 6.91 -3.17 -13.05
C SER A 30 7.69 -2.61 -14.23
N ARG A 31 7.75 -1.29 -14.37
CA ARG A 31 8.47 -0.68 -15.49
C ARG A 31 9.97 -0.72 -15.25
N GLU A 32 10.65 -1.18 -16.27
CA GLU A 32 12.11 -1.25 -16.31
C GLU A 32 12.58 -0.52 -17.58
N ASP A 33 13.82 -0.06 -17.53
CA ASP A 33 14.42 0.48 -18.74
C ASP A 33 14.83 -0.68 -19.67
N ASP A 34 15.42 -0.34 -20.84
CA ASP A 34 15.81 -1.33 -21.84
C ASP A 34 16.88 -2.32 -21.32
N ASN A 35 17.49 -2.01 -20.18
CA ASN A 35 18.53 -2.84 -19.56
C ASN A 35 17.99 -3.63 -18.34
N GLY A 36 16.70 -3.53 -18.04
CA GLY A 36 16.09 -4.22 -16.91
C GLY A 36 16.22 -3.50 -15.58
N TYR A 37 16.61 -2.23 -15.58
CA TYR A 37 16.72 -1.45 -14.36
C TYR A 37 15.44 -0.66 -14.10
N ALA A 38 14.96 -0.69 -12.87
CA ALA A 38 13.80 0.10 -12.47
C ALA A 38 14.10 1.60 -12.62
N ILE A 39 13.19 2.31 -13.27
CA ILE A 39 13.33 3.76 -13.45
C ILE A 39 12.84 4.45 -12.19
N GLU A 40 13.68 5.27 -11.58
CA GLU A 40 13.42 5.94 -10.31
C GLU A 40 12.11 6.74 -10.30
N GLY A 41 11.83 7.44 -11.38
CA GLY A 41 10.57 8.18 -11.52
C GLY A 41 9.33 7.31 -11.47
N ASN A 42 9.43 6.06 -11.94
CA ASN A 42 8.34 5.11 -11.90
C ASN A 42 8.08 4.61 -10.48
N ARG A 43 9.14 4.45 -9.69
CA ARG A 43 9.00 4.07 -8.28
C ARG A 43 8.20 5.13 -7.51
N THR A 44 8.48 6.40 -7.73
CA THR A 44 7.74 7.49 -7.10
C THR A 44 6.26 7.44 -7.46
N GLN A 45 5.94 7.23 -8.74
CA GLN A 45 4.56 7.09 -9.20
C GLN A 45 3.90 5.84 -8.64
N ALA A 46 4.64 4.73 -8.56
CA ALA A 46 4.13 3.49 -7.98
C ALA A 46 3.71 3.70 -6.53
N ILE A 47 4.57 4.32 -5.73
CA ILE A 47 4.27 4.59 -4.32
C ILE A 47 3.05 5.50 -4.20
N LYS A 48 2.96 6.55 -5.03
CA LYS A 48 1.83 7.49 -5.02
C LYS A 48 0.49 6.75 -5.18
N TRP A 49 0.40 5.90 -6.21
CA TRP A 49 -0.86 5.20 -6.51
C TRP A 49 -1.15 4.08 -5.53
N LEU A 50 -0.12 3.34 -5.11
CA LEU A 50 -0.29 2.29 -4.12
C LEU A 50 -0.70 2.87 -2.76
N LEU A 51 -0.13 4.02 -2.39
CA LEU A 51 -0.52 4.71 -1.16
C LEU A 51 -1.99 5.12 -1.21
N ALA A 52 -2.43 5.69 -2.33
CA ALA A 52 -3.83 6.08 -2.49
C ALA A 52 -4.79 4.89 -2.31
N ALA A 53 -4.47 3.76 -2.92
CA ALA A 53 -5.28 2.54 -2.79
C ALA A 53 -5.20 1.96 -1.37
N ALA A 54 -4.01 1.97 -0.77
CA ALA A 54 -3.79 1.44 0.58
C ALA A 54 -4.56 2.25 1.63
N GLU A 55 -4.62 3.56 1.47
CA GLU A 55 -5.36 4.44 2.36
C GLU A 55 -6.87 4.19 2.30
N GLN A 56 -7.37 3.67 1.19
CA GLN A 56 -8.76 3.25 1.06
C GLN A 56 -9.03 1.88 1.69
N GLY A 57 -8.00 1.21 2.20
CA GLY A 57 -8.14 -0.06 2.89
C GLY A 57 -7.95 -1.29 2.01
N LEU A 58 -7.46 -1.15 0.78
CA LEU A 58 -7.24 -2.28 -0.11
C LEU A 58 -6.02 -3.10 0.37
N PRO A 59 -6.23 -4.34 0.88
CA PRO A 59 -5.13 -5.09 1.53
C PRO A 59 -3.93 -5.38 0.61
N ARG A 60 -4.18 -5.73 -0.64
CA ARG A 60 -3.09 -6.02 -1.58
C ARG A 60 -2.25 -4.77 -1.89
N ALA A 61 -2.86 -3.58 -1.87
CA ALA A 61 -2.13 -2.33 -2.02
C ALA A 61 -1.27 -2.06 -0.78
N GLN A 62 -1.81 -2.33 0.40
CA GLN A 62 -1.07 -2.19 1.66
C GLN A 62 0.16 -3.08 1.70
N SER A 63 0.00 -4.36 1.32
CA SER A 63 1.12 -5.31 1.25
C SER A 63 2.15 -4.90 0.20
N ARG A 64 1.70 -4.49 -0.98
CA ARG A 64 2.62 -4.08 -2.06
C ARG A 64 3.42 -2.83 -1.67
N LEU A 65 2.75 -1.85 -1.06
CA LEU A 65 3.40 -0.65 -0.56
C LEU A 65 4.44 -0.99 0.51
N ALA A 66 4.09 -1.91 1.41
CA ALA A 66 5.00 -2.38 2.44
C ALA A 66 6.25 -3.04 1.84
N GLU A 67 6.07 -3.86 0.79
CA GLU A 67 7.19 -4.48 0.09
C GLU A 67 8.13 -3.43 -0.52
N LEU A 68 7.57 -2.38 -1.10
CA LEU A 68 8.38 -1.30 -1.67
C LEU A 68 9.20 -0.57 -0.60
N TYR A 69 8.58 -0.26 0.52
CA TYR A 69 9.31 0.37 1.62
C TYR A 69 10.37 -0.55 2.21
N ALA A 70 10.08 -1.84 2.35
CA ALA A 70 11.03 -2.82 2.87
C ALA A 70 12.23 -3.01 1.95
N GLY A 71 12.02 -2.88 0.63
CA GLY A 71 13.08 -3.00 -0.36
C GLY A 71 13.93 -1.75 -0.53
N SER A 72 13.60 -0.67 0.17
CA SER A 72 14.35 0.59 0.07
C SER A 72 15.63 0.51 0.92
N PRO A 73 16.81 0.79 0.35
CA PRO A 73 18.09 0.56 1.05
C PRO A 73 18.38 1.54 2.19
N ASN A 74 17.57 2.55 2.37
CA ASN A 74 18.02 3.69 3.17
C ASN A 74 17.31 3.91 4.46
N ALA A 75 16.71 2.88 5.10
CA ALA A 75 16.17 3.47 6.26
C ALA A 75 15.41 2.64 7.23
N SER A 76 15.84 2.74 8.43
CA SER A 76 15.07 2.36 9.60
C SER A 76 13.64 2.92 9.56
N GLY A 77 13.47 4.16 9.06
CA GLY A 77 12.15 4.76 8.89
C GLY A 77 11.27 4.03 7.88
N ASN A 78 11.84 3.58 6.78
CA ASN A 78 11.13 2.80 5.79
C ASN A 78 10.74 1.41 6.30
N LEU A 79 11.57 0.80 7.13
CA LEU A 79 11.24 -0.46 7.77
C LEU A 79 10.09 -0.31 8.76
N VAL A 80 10.04 0.79 9.51
CA VAL A 80 8.92 1.10 10.40
C VAL A 80 7.63 1.25 9.59
N ASN A 81 7.67 2.00 8.49
CA ASN A 81 6.52 2.16 7.60
C ASN A 81 6.08 0.83 6.98
N ALA A 82 7.03 0.02 6.52
CA ALA A 82 6.74 -1.30 5.97
C ALA A 82 6.06 -2.18 7.01
N CYS A 83 6.57 -2.19 8.21
CA CYS A 83 6.02 -2.95 9.33
C CYS A 83 4.57 -2.53 9.62
N ALA A 84 4.31 -1.21 9.65
CA ALA A 84 2.98 -0.66 9.88
C ALA A 84 2.00 -1.08 8.78
N TRP A 85 2.41 -1.01 7.51
CA TRP A 85 1.55 -1.40 6.39
C TRP A 85 1.29 -2.91 6.38
N PHE A 86 2.28 -3.75 6.66
CA PHE A 86 2.05 -5.19 6.77
C PHE A 86 1.10 -5.53 7.92
N LEU A 87 1.25 -4.85 9.04
CA LEU A 87 0.35 -5.04 10.17
C LEU A 87 -1.09 -4.67 9.79
N LEU A 88 -1.26 -3.57 9.10
CA LEU A 88 -2.57 -3.13 8.62
C LEU A 88 -3.15 -4.12 7.60
N ALA A 89 -2.32 -4.61 6.67
CA ALA A 89 -2.72 -5.63 5.70
C ALA A 89 -3.16 -6.92 6.39
N THR A 90 -2.48 -7.31 7.46
CA THR A 90 -2.86 -8.48 8.26
C THR A 90 -4.28 -8.33 8.81
N LYS A 91 -4.62 -7.12 9.25
CA LYS A 91 -5.95 -6.84 9.81
C LYS A 91 -7.03 -6.73 8.74
N SER A 92 -6.65 -6.32 7.54
CA SER A 92 -7.59 -6.07 6.42
C SER A 92 -7.82 -7.29 5.54
N SER A 93 -6.96 -8.29 5.61
CA SER A 93 -7.04 -9.49 4.75
C SER A 93 -7.47 -10.73 5.54
N ARG A 94 -7.72 -11.81 4.80
CA ARG A 94 -8.14 -13.10 5.37
C ARG A 94 -7.39 -14.25 4.72
N GLY A 95 -7.41 -15.41 5.38
CA GLY A 95 -6.86 -16.65 4.84
C GLY A 95 -5.38 -16.56 4.57
N ILE A 96 -4.98 -17.06 3.39
CA ILE A 96 -3.57 -17.14 2.99
C ILE A 96 -2.94 -15.75 2.91
N HIS A 97 -3.68 -14.74 2.45
CA HIS A 97 -3.17 -13.37 2.34
C HIS A 97 -2.86 -12.76 3.70
N ARG A 98 -3.70 -13.03 4.70
CA ARG A 98 -3.43 -12.61 6.08
C ARG A 98 -2.18 -13.30 6.61
N HIS A 99 -2.06 -14.59 6.35
CA HIS A 99 -0.89 -15.36 6.78
C HIS A 99 0.40 -14.82 6.17
N GLN A 100 0.38 -14.52 4.88
CA GLN A 100 1.53 -13.95 4.17
C GLN A 100 1.91 -12.58 4.74
N ALA A 101 0.93 -11.69 4.92
CA ALA A 101 1.18 -10.36 5.47
C ALA A 101 1.75 -10.44 6.89
N ARG A 102 1.20 -11.34 7.70
CA ARG A 102 1.68 -11.54 9.07
C ARG A 102 3.11 -12.09 9.10
N SER A 103 3.43 -13.02 8.21
CA SER A 103 4.79 -13.57 8.11
C SER A 103 5.79 -12.48 7.75
N GLU A 104 5.43 -11.60 6.82
CA GLU A 104 6.31 -10.48 6.44
C GLU A 104 6.45 -9.47 7.60
N TYR A 105 5.37 -9.19 8.30
CA TYR A 105 5.41 -8.35 9.49
C TYR A 105 6.37 -8.92 10.53
N GLU A 106 6.25 -10.22 10.82
CA GLU A 106 7.10 -10.88 11.81
C GLU A 106 8.57 -10.87 11.37
N ARG A 107 8.83 -11.11 10.10
CA ARG A 107 10.19 -11.09 9.54
C ARG A 107 10.84 -9.71 9.70
N ILE A 108 10.14 -8.66 9.32
CA ILE A 108 10.67 -7.29 9.38
C ILE A 108 10.81 -6.83 10.83
N SER A 109 9.90 -7.22 11.70
CA SER A 109 9.94 -6.80 13.11
C SER A 109 11.18 -7.31 13.83
N THR A 110 11.81 -8.39 13.36
CA THR A 110 13.07 -8.86 13.96
C THR A 110 14.22 -7.87 13.78
N TRP A 111 14.12 -6.98 12.81
CA TRP A 111 15.14 -5.97 12.53
C TRP A 111 14.86 -4.63 13.22
N LEU A 112 13.76 -4.52 13.93
CA LEU A 112 13.34 -3.29 14.59
C LEU A 112 13.53 -3.37 16.10
N THR A 113 13.81 -2.21 16.71
CA THR A 113 13.82 -2.10 18.17
C THR A 113 12.40 -2.16 18.72
N PRO A 114 12.22 -2.50 20.02
CA PRO A 114 10.89 -2.45 20.62
C PRO A 114 10.18 -1.10 20.48
N ALA A 115 10.92 0.02 20.57
CA ALA A 115 10.38 1.35 20.38
C ALA A 115 9.86 1.55 18.96
N GLN A 116 10.60 1.05 17.95
CA GLN A 116 10.19 1.13 16.56
C GLN A 116 8.94 0.28 16.30
N ILE A 117 8.84 -0.89 16.92
CA ILE A 117 7.66 -1.75 16.79
C ILE A 117 6.42 -1.05 17.38
N ILE A 118 6.58 -0.40 18.53
CA ILE A 118 5.50 0.38 19.15
C ILE A 118 5.07 1.51 18.21
N LYS A 119 6.03 2.20 17.60
CA LYS A 119 5.76 3.27 16.64
C LYS A 119 4.98 2.75 15.42
N ALA A 120 5.38 1.59 14.89
CA ALA A 120 4.70 0.97 13.76
C ALA A 120 3.26 0.59 14.10
N LYS A 121 3.03 0.02 15.27
CA LYS A 121 1.68 -0.35 15.74
C LYS A 121 0.79 0.88 15.90
N ARG A 122 1.35 1.95 16.44
CA ARG A 122 0.62 3.22 16.61
C ARG A 122 0.25 3.81 15.26
N GLN A 123 1.18 3.82 14.32
CA GLN A 123 0.95 4.34 12.97
C GLN A 123 -0.13 3.54 12.24
N ALA A 124 -0.10 2.21 12.33
CA ALA A 124 -1.11 1.35 11.73
C ALA A 124 -2.50 1.63 12.32
N GLY A 125 -2.59 1.86 13.62
CA GLY A 125 -3.84 2.23 14.27
C GLY A 125 -4.41 3.54 13.78
N LEU A 126 -3.54 4.53 13.58
CA LEU A 126 -3.96 5.84 13.06
C LEU A 126 -4.46 5.73 11.62
N TRP A 127 -3.76 5.02 10.77
CA TRP A 127 -4.18 4.82 9.37
C TRP A 127 -5.50 4.07 9.29
N ARG A 128 -5.70 3.07 10.12
CA ARG A 128 -6.95 2.32 10.16
C ARG A 128 -8.12 3.20 10.56
N ALA A 129 -7.92 4.08 11.52
CA ALA A 129 -8.94 5.03 11.96
C ALA A 129 -9.30 6.01 10.84
N GLN A 130 -8.30 6.52 10.11
CA GLN A 130 -8.51 7.41 8.97
C GLN A 130 -9.28 6.73 7.84
N SER A 131 -8.95 5.48 7.53
CA SER A 131 -9.64 4.72 6.49
C SER A 131 -11.11 4.50 6.83
N ARG A 132 -11.42 4.29 8.10
CA ARG A 132 -12.82 4.13 8.54
C ARG A 132 -13.65 5.39 8.33
N HIS A 133 -13.04 6.56 8.49
CA HIS A 133 -13.73 7.83 8.28
C HIS A 133 -13.94 8.15 6.80
N GLN A 134 -13.10 7.62 5.93
CA GLN A 134 -13.18 7.84 4.49
C GLN A 134 -14.16 6.93 3.79
N THR A 135 -14.46 5.76 4.37
CA THR A 135 -15.42 4.81 3.78
C THR A 135 -16.82 5.14 4.27
N PRO A 136 -17.78 5.43 3.37
CA PRO A 136 -19.17 5.60 3.78
C PRO A 136 -19.66 4.34 4.47
N GLN A 137 -20.21 4.48 5.65
CA GLN A 137 -20.76 3.32 6.35
C GLN A 137 -22.01 2.83 5.62
N PRO A 138 -22.24 1.50 5.55
CA PRO A 138 -23.45 0.98 4.95
C PRO A 138 -24.67 1.51 5.68
N GLY A 139 -25.52 2.22 4.97
CA GLY A 139 -26.76 2.77 5.52
C GLY A 139 -26.83 4.27 5.66
N GLU A 140 -25.70 4.98 5.71
CA GLU A 140 -25.73 6.44 5.88
C GLU A 140 -26.19 7.19 4.63
N GLY A 141 -26.08 6.59 3.45
CA GLY A 141 -26.56 7.17 2.21
C GLY A 141 -28.04 6.99 1.95
N LYS A 142 -28.77 6.31 2.83
CA LYS A 142 -30.20 6.01 2.66
C LYS A 142 -31.10 6.70 3.67
N ALA A 143 -30.57 7.57 4.47
CA ALA A 143 -31.30 8.23 5.55
C ALA A 143 -32.07 9.45 5.03
N GLN A 144 -32.80 9.30 3.96
CA GLN A 144 -33.69 10.37 3.49
C GLN A 144 -34.99 9.82 2.99
#